data_7f970fe2921aa8dd9cc6e89f1964021c
#
_entry.id   7f970fe2921aa8dd9cc6e89f1964021c
#
_cell.length_a   1.000
_cell.length_b   1.000
_cell.length_c   1.000
_cell.angle_alpha   90.00
_cell.angle_beta   90.00
_cell.angle_gamma   90.00
#
_symmetry.space_group_name_H-M   'P 1'
#
loop_
_entity.id
_entity.type
_entity.pdbx_description
1 polymer ?
#
loop_
_entity_poly.entity_id
_entity_poly.type
_entity_poly.pdbx_seq_one_letter_code
_entity_poly.pdbx_strand_id
1 'polypeptide(L)'
;MVLALISNCVGYRNSFIKVLKKYVQLDNFGRCSGNAKSCPRFTQECDQKIRQYKFYLALENSFCEDYHTEKVYDNGLTKGLVPITMTMTETNTDESYLGKMKLRRHKTMVAPPKSFINILDFPNMKSLADHLKYLDKNDTAYNEYHAWRKDYKTRRPTQCQICQMITDTNFKSKVNKENPATVDIEKFWNKGNKCIDYGHEIFQKYLK
;
A
#
# COMPACT_ATOMS: atom_id res chain seq x y z
N MET A 1 -6.35 -9.46 -14.06
CA MET A 1 -5.21 -8.55 -14.02
C MET A 1 -5.10 -7.81 -12.68
N VAL A 2 -5.98 -6.87 -12.31
CA VAL A 2 -5.92 -6.11 -11.03
C VAL A 2 -7.08 -6.47 -10.12
N LEU A 3 -6.79 -6.70 -8.84
CA LEU A 3 -7.77 -6.94 -7.78
C LEU A 3 -7.84 -5.75 -6.84
N ALA A 4 -9.04 -5.40 -6.37
CA ALA A 4 -9.28 -4.48 -5.25
C ALA A 4 -10.25 -5.11 -4.24
N LEU A 5 -10.03 -4.87 -2.94
CA LEU A 5 -10.89 -5.29 -1.84
C LEU A 5 -11.29 -4.06 -1.01
N ILE A 6 -12.20 -3.23 -1.52
CA ILE A 6 -12.57 -1.96 -0.89
C ILE A 6 -14.00 -2.02 -0.34
N SER A 7 -14.11 -1.91 0.98
CA SER A 7 -15.40 -1.94 1.70
C SER A 7 -15.78 -0.59 2.33
N ASN A 8 -14.84 0.33 2.49
CA ASN A 8 -15.13 1.72 2.85
C ASN A 8 -15.18 2.57 1.57
N CYS A 9 -16.38 3.02 1.21
CA CYS A 9 -16.68 3.60 -0.11
C CYS A 9 -16.40 5.11 -0.20
N VAL A 10 -15.90 5.71 0.86
CA VAL A 10 -15.58 7.15 0.88
C VAL A 10 -14.18 7.43 0.35
N GLY A 11 -13.98 8.67 -0.07
CA GLY A 11 -12.69 9.18 -0.49
C GLY A 11 -12.30 8.86 -1.94
N TYR A 12 -11.06 9.14 -2.27
CA TYR A 12 -10.50 9.10 -3.62
C TYR A 12 -10.44 7.71 -4.26
N ARG A 13 -10.50 6.63 -3.46
CA ARG A 13 -10.30 5.25 -3.94
C ARG A 13 -11.32 4.83 -4.99
N ASN A 14 -12.59 5.20 -4.80
CA ASN A 14 -13.63 4.86 -5.78
C ASN A 14 -13.42 5.61 -7.10
N SER A 15 -13.06 6.89 -7.04
CA SER A 15 -12.72 7.68 -8.22
C SER A 15 -11.49 7.10 -8.93
N PHE A 16 -10.46 6.71 -8.19
CA PHE A 16 -9.27 6.08 -8.72
C PHE A 16 -9.59 4.76 -9.43
N ILE A 17 -10.37 3.88 -8.80
CA ILE A 17 -10.83 2.63 -9.42
C ILE A 17 -11.62 2.91 -10.70
N LYS A 18 -12.53 3.88 -10.66
CA LYS A 18 -13.34 4.24 -11.83
C LYS A 18 -12.49 4.68 -13.02
N VAL A 19 -11.45 5.45 -12.77
CA VAL A 19 -10.53 5.89 -13.84
C VAL A 19 -9.63 4.74 -14.29
N LEU A 20 -9.02 3.98 -13.37
CA LEU A 20 -8.14 2.86 -13.74
C LEU A 20 -8.87 1.77 -14.54
N LYS A 21 -10.15 1.52 -14.25
CA LYS A 21 -11.01 0.58 -14.99
C LYS A 21 -11.19 0.93 -16.47
N LYS A 22 -10.99 2.19 -16.86
CA LYS A 22 -11.03 2.58 -18.28
C LYS A 22 -9.86 2.02 -19.08
N TYR A 23 -8.78 1.66 -18.40
CA TYR A 23 -7.52 1.26 -19.03
C TYR A 23 -7.19 -0.21 -18.82
N VAL A 24 -7.56 -0.80 -17.69
CA VAL A 24 -7.20 -2.18 -17.34
C VAL A 24 -8.39 -2.96 -16.75
N GLN A 25 -8.34 -4.28 -16.90
CA GLN A 25 -9.28 -5.15 -16.19
C GLN A 25 -9.02 -5.09 -14.69
N LEU A 26 -9.99 -4.55 -13.93
CA LEU A 26 -9.95 -4.42 -12.49
C LEU A 26 -11.25 -4.92 -11.88
N ASP A 27 -11.14 -5.90 -10.99
CA ASP A 27 -12.25 -6.41 -10.20
C ASP A 27 -12.16 -5.90 -8.77
N ASN A 28 -13.30 -5.45 -8.23
CA ASN A 28 -13.43 -5.05 -6.84
C ASN A 28 -14.45 -5.97 -6.15
N PHE A 29 -14.03 -6.73 -5.13
CA PHE A 29 -14.88 -7.65 -4.37
C PHE A 29 -15.30 -7.08 -3.00
N GLY A 30 -14.90 -5.89 -2.64
CA GLY A 30 -15.37 -5.23 -1.43
C GLY A 30 -16.82 -4.71 -1.56
N ARG A 31 -17.41 -4.27 -0.46
CA ARG A 31 -18.78 -3.72 -0.44
C ARG A 31 -19.00 -2.56 -1.42
N CYS A 32 -17.93 -1.85 -1.77
CA CYS A 32 -17.98 -0.71 -2.69
C CYS A 32 -18.04 -1.11 -4.17
N SER A 33 -18.15 -2.38 -4.47
CA SER A 33 -18.16 -2.85 -5.88
C SER A 33 -19.47 -2.60 -6.62
N GLY A 34 -20.57 -2.36 -5.91
CA GLY A 34 -21.92 -2.36 -6.51
C GLY A 34 -22.39 -3.74 -6.99
N ASN A 35 -21.56 -4.77 -6.87
CA ASN A 35 -21.83 -6.15 -7.26
C ASN A 35 -21.93 -7.04 -6.03
N ALA A 36 -22.78 -8.07 -6.10
CA ALA A 36 -22.88 -9.11 -5.07
C ALA A 36 -21.64 -10.03 -4.99
N LYS A 37 -20.59 -9.75 -5.75
CA LYS A 37 -19.32 -10.48 -5.70
C LYS A 37 -18.67 -10.20 -4.35
N SER A 38 -18.86 -11.10 -3.39
CA SER A 38 -18.21 -11.07 -2.10
C SER A 38 -16.95 -11.93 -2.13
N CYS A 39 -15.97 -11.51 -1.37
CA CYS A 39 -14.77 -12.27 -1.03
C CYS A 39 -14.70 -12.27 0.50
N PRO A 40 -15.42 -13.19 1.17
CA PRO A 40 -15.45 -13.22 2.62
C PRO A 40 -14.04 -13.41 3.18
N ARG A 41 -13.69 -12.61 4.17
CA ARG A 41 -12.37 -12.67 4.78
C ARG A 41 -12.12 -14.06 5.39
N PHE A 42 -10.89 -14.54 5.22
CA PHE A 42 -10.42 -15.82 5.80
C PHE A 42 -11.10 -17.08 5.23
N THR A 43 -11.72 -16.99 4.06
CA THR A 43 -12.25 -18.16 3.37
C THR A 43 -11.30 -18.66 2.28
N GLN A 44 -11.26 -19.98 2.11
CA GLN A 44 -10.44 -20.61 1.07
C GLN A 44 -10.90 -20.17 -0.34
N GLU A 45 -12.20 -19.97 -0.54
CA GLU A 45 -12.76 -19.50 -1.80
C GLU A 45 -12.24 -18.11 -2.16
N CYS A 46 -12.22 -17.19 -1.19
CA CYS A 46 -11.67 -15.86 -1.40
C CYS A 46 -10.17 -15.91 -1.71
N ASP A 47 -9.42 -16.76 -1.01
CA ASP A 47 -7.98 -16.94 -1.24
C ASP A 47 -7.70 -17.50 -2.64
N GLN A 48 -8.49 -18.43 -3.13
CA GLN A 48 -8.38 -18.96 -4.49
C GLN A 48 -8.69 -17.89 -5.55
N LYS A 49 -9.71 -17.07 -5.34
CA LYS A 49 -10.02 -15.93 -6.22
C LYS A 49 -8.89 -14.93 -6.26
N ILE A 50 -8.32 -14.56 -5.12
CA ILE A 50 -7.22 -13.60 -5.02
C ILE A 50 -6.02 -14.07 -5.85
N ARG A 51 -5.67 -15.36 -5.79
CA ARG A 51 -4.52 -15.94 -6.51
C ARG A 51 -4.63 -15.92 -8.04
N GLN A 52 -5.80 -15.61 -8.60
CA GLN A 52 -6.00 -15.48 -10.05
C GLN A 52 -5.52 -14.12 -10.59
N TYR A 53 -5.12 -13.21 -9.72
CA TYR A 53 -4.69 -11.86 -10.10
C TYR A 53 -3.17 -11.71 -9.96
N LYS A 54 -2.59 -10.88 -10.81
CA LYS A 54 -1.18 -10.48 -10.72
C LYS A 54 -0.97 -9.30 -9.77
N PHE A 55 -1.92 -8.35 -9.75
CA PHE A 55 -1.78 -7.09 -9.01
C PHE A 55 -2.90 -6.90 -8.00
N TYR A 56 -2.57 -6.28 -6.88
CA TYR A 56 -3.51 -5.89 -5.84
C TYR A 56 -3.48 -4.37 -5.61
N LEU A 57 -4.63 -3.71 -5.75
CA LEU A 57 -4.74 -2.27 -5.51
C LEU A 57 -4.80 -2.00 -4.00
N ALA A 58 -3.64 -1.70 -3.43
CA ALA A 58 -3.40 -1.49 -1.99
C ALA A 58 -3.54 -0.02 -1.59
N LEU A 59 -4.64 0.63 -1.96
CA LEU A 59 -4.88 2.01 -1.57
C LEU A 59 -5.40 2.11 -0.13
N GLU A 60 -4.72 2.88 0.69
CA GLU A 60 -5.15 3.18 2.05
C GLU A 60 -6.38 4.10 2.06
N ASN A 61 -7.09 4.17 3.19
CA ASN A 61 -8.24 5.05 3.32
C ASN A 61 -7.85 6.52 3.52
N SER A 62 -6.61 6.77 3.86
CA SER A 62 -6.01 8.10 4.00
C SER A 62 -4.62 8.07 3.39
N PHE A 63 -4.17 9.19 2.85
CA PHE A 63 -2.82 9.32 2.34
C PHE A 63 -1.99 10.09 3.36
N CYS A 64 -1.31 9.33 4.21
CA CYS A 64 -0.51 9.86 5.31
C CYS A 64 0.91 9.33 5.22
N GLU A 65 1.83 10.06 5.85
CA GLU A 65 3.22 9.63 6.02
C GLU A 65 3.26 8.28 6.76
N ASP A 66 4.02 7.32 6.22
CA ASP A 66 4.23 5.97 6.78
C ASP A 66 2.95 5.15 7.06
N TYR A 67 1.81 5.54 6.48
CA TYR A 67 0.57 4.83 6.69
C TYR A 67 0.38 3.70 5.68
N HIS A 68 0.86 2.53 6.05
CA HIS A 68 0.71 1.28 5.31
C HIS A 68 0.16 0.19 6.23
N THR A 69 -0.88 -0.50 5.76
CA THR A 69 -1.61 -1.46 6.56
C THR A 69 -1.53 -2.87 5.96
N GLU A 70 -2.39 -3.77 6.45
CA GLU A 70 -2.56 -5.13 5.93
C GLU A 70 -2.75 -5.20 4.41
N LYS A 71 -3.15 -4.11 3.77
CA LYS A 71 -3.39 -4.09 2.33
C LYS A 71 -2.14 -4.38 1.53
N VAL A 72 -1.02 -3.75 1.90
CA VAL A 72 0.26 -3.99 1.23
C VAL A 72 0.80 -5.36 1.62
N TYR A 73 0.86 -5.64 2.92
CA TYR A 73 1.59 -6.80 3.43
C TYR A 73 0.78 -8.09 3.32
N ASP A 74 -0.42 -8.13 3.89
CA ASP A 74 -1.22 -9.36 3.96
C ASP A 74 -1.96 -9.66 2.68
N ASN A 75 -2.65 -8.65 2.12
CA ASN A 75 -3.46 -8.83 0.93
C ASN A 75 -2.64 -8.80 -0.37
N GLY A 76 -1.52 -8.08 -0.37
CA GLY A 76 -0.59 -8.02 -1.49
C GLY A 76 0.52 -9.06 -1.36
N LEU A 77 1.57 -8.73 -0.64
CA LEU A 77 2.82 -9.50 -0.61
C LEU A 77 2.63 -10.95 -0.14
N THR A 78 1.89 -11.18 0.95
CA THR A 78 1.68 -12.53 1.49
C THR A 78 0.83 -13.41 0.56
N LYS A 79 -0.09 -12.83 -0.18
CA LYS A 79 -0.93 -13.56 -1.16
C LYS A 79 -0.23 -13.81 -2.50
N GLY A 80 0.97 -13.28 -2.69
CA GLY A 80 1.75 -13.47 -3.91
C GLY A 80 1.39 -12.50 -5.04
N LEU A 81 0.70 -11.41 -4.74
CA LEU A 81 0.40 -10.36 -5.70
C LEU A 81 1.41 -9.22 -5.60
N VAL A 82 1.57 -8.46 -6.66
CA VAL A 82 2.33 -7.20 -6.63
C VAL A 82 1.39 -6.07 -6.17
N PRO A 83 1.61 -5.47 -4.99
CA PRO A 83 0.79 -4.36 -4.53
C PRO A 83 1.00 -3.12 -5.40
N ILE A 84 -0.10 -2.44 -5.76
CA ILE A 84 -0.10 -1.11 -6.34
C ILE A 84 -0.50 -0.16 -5.21
N THR A 85 0.41 0.68 -4.77
CA THR A 85 0.22 1.57 -3.62
C THR A 85 0.51 3.02 -3.99
N MET A 86 0.06 3.94 -3.18
CA MET A 86 0.43 5.35 -3.26
C MET A 86 1.21 5.69 -2.00
N THR A 87 2.50 5.86 -2.13
CA THR A 87 3.39 6.18 -1.00
C THR A 87 4.43 7.20 -1.42
N MET A 88 4.79 8.08 -0.51
CA MET A 88 5.91 9.00 -0.72
C MET A 88 7.22 8.25 -0.57
N THR A 89 8.08 8.37 -1.57
CA THR A 89 9.44 7.82 -1.57
C THR A 89 10.46 8.94 -1.68
N GLU A 90 11.70 8.68 -1.31
CA GLU A 90 12.78 9.68 -1.43
C GLU A 90 12.98 10.17 -2.87
N THR A 91 12.67 9.33 -3.84
CA THR A 91 12.86 9.63 -5.28
C THR A 91 11.77 10.49 -5.89
N ASN A 92 10.58 10.54 -5.30
CA ASN A 92 9.46 11.33 -5.81
C ASN A 92 9.08 12.50 -4.91
N THR A 93 9.99 12.91 -4.04
CA THR A 93 9.92 14.17 -3.29
C THR A 93 10.34 15.34 -4.17
N ASP A 94 9.57 15.64 -5.23
CA ASP A 94 9.73 16.90 -5.94
C ASP A 94 9.34 18.03 -4.96
N GLU A 95 10.30 18.90 -4.63
CA GLU A 95 10.12 20.01 -3.71
C GLU A 95 9.01 20.97 -4.17
N SER A 96 8.71 21.01 -5.45
CA SER A 96 7.60 21.79 -6.01
C SER A 96 6.22 21.29 -5.57
N TYR A 97 6.07 19.98 -5.35
CA TYR A 97 4.83 19.35 -4.90
C TYR A 97 4.69 19.32 -3.37
N LEU A 98 5.81 19.23 -2.67
CA LEU A 98 5.88 19.04 -1.22
C LEU A 98 6.29 20.31 -0.48
N GLY A 99 6.65 21.37 -1.17
CA GLY A 99 7.18 22.63 -0.59
C GLY A 99 6.24 23.34 0.39
N LYS A 100 4.97 22.95 0.44
CA LYS A 100 4.00 23.42 1.46
C LYS A 100 3.79 22.43 2.60
N MET A 101 4.25 21.19 2.47
CA MET A 101 4.16 20.17 3.51
C MET A 101 5.57 19.95 4.07
N LYS A 102 5.78 20.31 5.33
CA LYS A 102 6.97 19.93 6.11
C LYS A 102 6.94 18.41 6.38
N LEU A 103 6.75 17.62 5.32
CA LEU A 103 6.92 16.18 5.41
C LEU A 103 8.41 15.92 5.59
N ARG A 104 8.77 15.42 6.75
CA ARG A 104 10.14 14.96 6.99
C ARG A 104 10.41 13.87 5.95
N ARG A 105 11.58 13.94 5.33
CA ARG A 105 12.16 12.84 4.53
C ARG A 105 12.33 11.63 5.45
N HIS A 106 11.24 10.89 5.68
CA HIS A 106 11.29 9.66 6.44
C HIS A 106 11.30 8.46 5.50
N LYS A 107 12.09 7.50 5.92
CA LYS A 107 12.33 6.21 5.27
C LYS A 107 11.08 5.71 4.57
N THR A 108 11.26 5.41 3.31
CA THR A 108 10.41 4.62 2.43
C THR A 108 9.64 3.53 3.18
N MET A 109 8.45 3.23 2.69
CA MET A 109 7.67 2.07 3.11
C MET A 109 8.59 0.89 3.46
N VAL A 110 8.43 0.32 4.65
CA VAL A 110 9.21 -0.84 5.10
C VAL A 110 8.75 -2.07 4.30
N ALA A 111 9.23 -2.17 3.08
CA ALA A 111 8.95 -3.28 2.18
C ALA A 111 10.24 -3.66 1.44
N PRO A 112 10.37 -4.92 1.02
CA PRO A 112 11.53 -5.33 0.25
C PRO A 112 11.70 -4.51 -1.04
N PRO A 113 12.91 -4.28 -1.51
CA PRO A 113 13.17 -3.58 -2.76
C PRO A 113 12.38 -4.20 -3.93
N LYS A 114 11.83 -3.37 -4.82
CA LYS A 114 11.04 -3.81 -5.99
C LYS A 114 9.88 -4.77 -5.65
N SER A 115 9.30 -4.68 -4.45
CA SER A 115 8.19 -5.56 -4.06
C SER A 115 6.81 -4.99 -4.35
N PHE A 116 6.72 -3.75 -4.79
CA PHE A 116 5.48 -3.04 -5.06
C PHE A 116 5.62 -2.04 -6.23
N ILE A 117 4.50 -1.57 -6.74
CA ILE A 117 4.40 -0.51 -7.75
C ILE A 117 3.88 0.74 -7.05
N ASN A 118 4.66 1.84 -7.10
CA ASN A 118 4.20 3.11 -6.56
C ASN A 118 3.52 3.94 -7.66
N ILE A 119 2.29 4.33 -7.40
CA ILE A 119 1.50 5.15 -8.33
C ILE A 119 2.21 6.48 -8.63
N LEU A 120 2.89 7.06 -7.64
CA LEU A 120 3.56 8.35 -7.78
C LEU A 120 4.77 8.33 -8.73
N ASP A 121 5.28 7.15 -9.07
CA ASP A 121 6.38 7.00 -10.04
C ASP A 121 5.90 7.22 -11.49
N PHE A 122 4.57 7.36 -11.70
CA PHE A 122 3.99 7.54 -13.03
C PHE A 122 3.42 8.96 -13.20
N PRO A 123 3.57 9.56 -14.40
CA PRO A 123 3.07 10.91 -14.65
C PRO A 123 1.53 11.02 -14.64
N ASN A 124 0.81 9.93 -14.93
CA ASN A 124 -0.65 9.88 -14.98
C ASN A 124 -1.18 8.44 -14.93
N MET A 125 -2.51 8.30 -14.87
CA MET A 125 -3.19 7.00 -14.82
C MET A 125 -2.91 6.12 -16.04
N LYS A 126 -2.82 6.73 -17.23
CA LYS A 126 -2.55 5.98 -18.46
C LYS A 126 -1.16 5.32 -18.42
N SER A 127 -0.14 6.06 -18.01
CA SER A 127 1.23 5.54 -17.90
C SER A 127 1.33 4.39 -16.89
N LEU A 128 0.66 4.49 -15.74
CA LEU A 128 0.53 3.38 -14.79
C LEU A 128 -0.13 2.17 -15.46
N ALA A 129 -1.25 2.38 -16.14
CA ALA A 129 -1.99 1.30 -16.79
C ALA A 129 -1.19 0.63 -17.90
N ASP A 130 -0.44 1.39 -18.68
CA ASP A 130 0.44 0.86 -19.74
C ASP A 130 1.56 0.01 -19.14
N HIS A 131 2.15 0.43 -18.01
CA HIS A 131 3.12 -0.37 -17.26
C HIS A 131 2.51 -1.68 -16.74
N LEU A 132 1.31 -1.63 -16.16
CA LEU A 132 0.61 -2.84 -15.70
C LEU A 132 0.33 -3.81 -16.84
N LYS A 133 -0.08 -3.32 -18.02
CA LYS A 133 -0.28 -4.14 -19.23
C LYS A 133 1.01 -4.75 -19.73
N TYR A 134 2.11 -4.01 -19.69
CA TYR A 134 3.43 -4.52 -20.03
C TYR A 134 3.81 -5.70 -19.14
N LEU A 135 3.70 -5.52 -17.81
CA LEU A 135 4.00 -6.58 -16.84
C LEU A 135 3.04 -7.78 -16.95
N ASP A 136 1.79 -7.54 -17.32
CA ASP A 136 0.80 -8.62 -17.49
C ASP A 136 1.18 -9.57 -18.65
N LYS A 137 1.84 -9.03 -19.69
CA LYS A 137 2.28 -9.77 -20.87
C LYS A 137 3.73 -10.24 -20.81
N ASN A 138 4.51 -9.76 -19.86
CA ASN A 138 5.93 -10.07 -19.71
C ASN A 138 6.19 -10.67 -18.32
N ASP A 139 6.15 -12.00 -18.26
CA ASP A 139 6.35 -12.73 -17.01
C ASP A 139 7.77 -12.54 -16.44
N THR A 140 8.78 -12.35 -17.27
CA THR A 140 10.15 -12.07 -16.81
C THR A 140 10.19 -10.76 -16.03
N ALA A 141 9.67 -9.67 -16.61
CA ALA A 141 9.61 -8.37 -15.95
C ALA A 141 8.69 -8.39 -14.71
N TYR A 142 7.56 -9.13 -14.79
CA TYR A 142 6.67 -9.31 -13.62
C TYR A 142 7.38 -10.03 -12.48
N ASN A 143 8.14 -11.08 -12.76
CA ASN A 143 8.84 -11.88 -11.77
C ASN A 143 9.97 -11.10 -11.06
N GLU A 144 10.49 -10.01 -11.64
CA GLU A 144 11.42 -9.11 -10.94
C GLU A 144 10.81 -8.54 -9.65
N TYR A 145 9.49 -8.28 -9.64
CA TYR A 145 8.76 -7.83 -8.44
C TYR A 145 8.64 -8.90 -7.36
N HIS A 146 9.04 -10.13 -7.64
CA HIS A 146 9.08 -11.24 -6.69
C HIS A 146 10.51 -11.69 -6.33
N ALA A 147 11.54 -11.11 -6.95
CA ALA A 147 12.95 -11.47 -6.72
C ALA A 147 13.37 -11.34 -5.24
N TRP A 148 12.78 -10.38 -4.52
CA TRP A 148 13.00 -10.15 -3.10
C TRP A 148 12.71 -11.39 -2.21
N ARG A 149 11.89 -12.35 -2.69
CA ARG A 149 11.54 -13.57 -1.95
C ARG A 149 12.71 -14.51 -1.72
N LYS A 150 13.83 -14.29 -2.37
CA LYS A 150 15.08 -15.00 -2.12
C LYS A 150 15.68 -14.62 -0.77
N ASP A 151 15.57 -13.34 -0.41
CA ASP A 151 16.25 -12.77 0.75
C ASP A 151 15.30 -12.44 1.91
N TYR A 152 14.02 -12.27 1.62
CA TYR A 152 13.00 -11.84 2.57
C TYR A 152 11.84 -12.83 2.64
N LYS A 153 11.26 -12.96 3.83
CA LYS A 153 10.04 -13.77 4.07
C LYS A 153 8.96 -12.87 4.66
N THR A 154 7.74 -13.00 4.15
CA THR A 154 6.56 -12.40 4.78
C THR A 154 6.22 -13.21 6.03
N ARG A 155 6.19 -12.58 7.18
CA ARG A 155 5.84 -13.22 8.45
C ARG A 155 4.99 -12.28 9.29
N ARG A 156 3.85 -12.80 9.77
CA ARG A 156 3.12 -12.11 10.83
C ARG A 156 3.79 -12.45 12.16
N PRO A 157 4.06 -11.46 13.02
CA PRO A 157 4.53 -11.77 14.36
C PRO A 157 3.46 -12.58 15.10
N THR A 158 3.87 -13.69 15.70
CA THR A 158 3.00 -14.46 16.59
C THR A 158 2.89 -13.77 17.94
N GLN A 159 1.84 -14.07 18.69
CA GLN A 159 1.69 -13.56 20.08
C GLN A 159 2.93 -13.87 20.92
N CYS A 160 3.50 -15.07 20.78
CA CYS A 160 4.74 -15.45 21.49
C CYS A 160 5.92 -14.56 21.11
N GLN A 161 6.07 -14.19 19.85
CA GLN A 161 7.13 -13.29 19.41
C GLN A 161 6.95 -11.87 19.95
N ILE A 162 5.71 -11.37 20.01
CA ILE A 162 5.40 -10.08 20.64
C ILE A 162 5.78 -10.15 22.13
N CYS A 163 5.39 -11.22 22.83
CA CYS A 163 5.77 -11.41 24.22
C CYS A 163 7.29 -11.47 24.40
N GLN A 164 8.00 -12.19 23.54
CA GLN A 164 9.47 -12.25 23.57
C GLN A 164 10.09 -10.85 23.36
N MET A 165 9.60 -10.08 22.40
CA MET A 165 10.08 -8.70 22.19
C MET A 165 9.86 -7.81 23.40
N ILE A 166 8.69 -7.92 24.05
CA ILE A 166 8.36 -7.12 25.25
C ILE A 166 9.22 -7.54 26.47
N THR A 167 9.57 -8.81 26.56
CA THR A 167 10.38 -9.35 27.67
C THR A 167 11.89 -9.22 27.46
N ASP A 168 12.34 -9.03 26.20
CA ASP A 168 13.76 -8.87 25.88
C ASP A 168 14.31 -7.54 26.48
N THR A 169 15.27 -7.69 27.36
CA THR A 169 15.93 -6.57 28.04
C THR A 169 16.70 -5.67 27.07
N ASN A 170 17.28 -6.23 25.99
CA ASN A 170 17.95 -5.45 24.95
C ASN A 170 16.96 -4.64 24.12
N PHE A 171 15.78 -5.19 23.82
CA PHE A 171 14.70 -4.48 23.16
C PHE A 171 14.20 -3.32 24.01
N LYS A 172 13.93 -3.58 25.31
CA LYS A 172 13.52 -2.54 26.28
C LYS A 172 14.54 -1.41 26.38
N SER A 173 15.84 -1.72 26.41
CA SER A 173 16.90 -0.70 26.49
C SER A 173 16.97 0.16 25.24
N LYS A 174 16.76 -0.39 24.06
CA LYS A 174 16.68 0.36 22.79
C LYS A 174 15.46 1.24 22.72
N VAL A 175 14.27 0.70 23.05
CA VAL A 175 13.02 1.45 23.07
C VAL A 175 13.08 2.61 24.04
N ASN A 176 13.63 2.40 25.23
CA ASN A 176 13.74 3.44 26.25
C ASN A 176 14.75 4.54 25.89
N LYS A 177 15.76 4.24 25.08
CA LYS A 177 16.77 5.23 24.63
C LYS A 177 16.29 6.04 23.41
N GLU A 178 15.58 5.40 22.48
CA GLU A 178 15.21 6.01 21.21
C GLU A 178 13.79 6.63 21.24
N ASN A 179 12.90 6.09 22.10
CA ASN A 179 11.55 6.60 22.29
C ASN A 179 11.15 6.51 23.77
N PRO A 180 10.80 7.62 24.41
CA PRO A 180 10.25 7.59 25.74
C PRO A 180 8.96 6.73 25.76
N ALA A 181 8.77 5.97 26.83
CA ALA A 181 7.73 4.95 27.00
C ALA A 181 6.26 5.43 26.86
N THR A 182 6.04 6.71 26.67
CA THR A 182 4.73 7.31 26.43
C THR A 182 4.76 8.11 25.13
N VAL A 183 4.34 7.47 24.04
CA VAL A 183 3.96 8.21 22.83
C VAL A 183 2.53 8.69 23.04
N ASP A 184 2.35 9.99 23.14
CA ASP A 184 1.03 10.61 23.04
C ASP A 184 0.49 10.34 21.63
N ILE A 185 -0.39 9.36 21.51
CA ILE A 185 -0.93 8.89 20.23
C ILE A 185 -1.67 10.01 19.51
N GLU A 186 -2.35 10.88 20.25
CA GLU A 186 -3.04 12.03 19.69
C GLU A 186 -2.05 13.04 19.13
N LYS A 187 -0.98 13.35 19.85
CA LYS A 187 0.10 14.18 19.32
C LYS A 187 0.86 13.51 18.18
N PHE A 188 1.03 12.19 18.21
CA PHE A 188 1.67 11.45 17.12
C PHE A 188 0.84 11.53 15.83
N TRP A 189 -0.48 11.31 15.92
CA TRP A 189 -1.38 11.40 14.77
C TRP A 189 -1.64 12.84 14.32
N ASN A 190 -1.81 13.77 15.25
CA ASN A 190 -2.19 15.15 14.96
C ASN A 190 -1.00 16.10 14.78
N LYS A 191 0.23 15.66 15.09
CA LYS A 191 1.44 16.48 14.88
C LYS A 191 1.67 16.77 13.41
N GLY A 192 1.10 17.87 12.99
CA GLY A 192 1.50 18.60 11.79
C GLY A 192 1.23 17.87 10.49
N ASN A 193 -0.05 17.84 10.08
CA ASN A 193 -0.46 17.55 8.70
C ASN A 193 0.28 16.38 8.02
N LYS A 194 0.36 15.25 8.71
CA LYS A 194 0.96 14.03 8.15
C LYS A 194 0.11 13.38 7.06
N CYS A 195 -1.09 13.86 6.85
CA CYS A 195 -2.03 13.35 5.86
C CYS A 195 -2.37 14.41 4.83
N ILE A 196 -2.61 13.99 3.61
CA ILE A 196 -3.05 14.83 2.50
C ILE A 196 -4.55 14.60 2.27
N ASP A 197 -5.29 15.69 2.14
CA ASP A 197 -6.71 15.65 1.82
C ASP A 197 -6.96 15.19 0.38
N TYR A 198 -8.12 14.57 0.15
CA TYR A 198 -8.51 14.01 -1.16
C TYR A 198 -8.68 15.04 -2.28
N GLY A 199 -8.86 16.33 -1.94
CA GLY A 199 -8.88 17.44 -2.89
C GLY A 199 -7.49 17.87 -3.36
N HIS A 200 -6.42 17.34 -2.81
CA HIS A 200 -5.06 17.73 -3.13
C HIS A 200 -4.71 17.41 -4.60
N GLU A 201 -3.93 18.27 -5.22
CA GLU A 201 -3.54 18.18 -6.64
C GLU A 201 -2.93 16.83 -7.02
N ILE A 202 -2.22 16.17 -6.09
CA ILE A 202 -1.62 14.85 -6.31
C ILE A 202 -2.66 13.80 -6.72
N PHE A 203 -3.89 13.88 -6.19
CA PHE A 203 -4.96 12.97 -6.59
C PHE A 203 -5.58 13.39 -7.91
N GLN A 204 -5.73 14.69 -8.16
CA GLN A 204 -6.35 15.24 -9.37
C GLN A 204 -5.61 14.82 -10.63
N LYS A 205 -4.28 14.69 -10.55
CA LYS A 205 -3.42 14.21 -11.63
C LYS A 205 -3.82 12.82 -12.17
N TYR A 206 -4.34 11.95 -11.29
CA TYR A 206 -4.74 10.57 -11.65
C TYR A 206 -6.25 10.42 -11.84
N LEU A 207 -7.05 11.44 -11.53
CA LEU A 207 -8.51 11.36 -11.61
C LEU A 207 -9.08 11.96 -12.90
N LYS A 208 -8.25 12.60 -13.70
CA LYS A 208 -8.58 13.08 -15.06
C LYS A 208 -8.30 11.95 -16.06
#